data_44ce4f989427ddeed9fe7af3cabca75a
#
_entry.id   44ce4f989427ddeed9fe7af3cabca75a
#
_cell.length_a   1.000
_cell.length_b   1.000
_cell.length_c   1.000
_cell.angle_alpha   90.00
_cell.angle_beta   90.00
_cell.angle_gamma   90.00
#
_symmetry.space_group_name_H-M   'P 1'
#
loop_
_entity.id
_entity.type
_entity.pdbx_description
1 polymer ?
#
loop_
_entity_poly.entity_id
_entity_poly.type
_entity_poly.pdbx_seq_one_letter_code
_entity_poly.pdbx_strand_id
1 'polypeptide(L)'
;MSKSISEIQDEIIREFSLLDGDMEMTVFYIMELGQKLPEMPEADKTEENIVKGCQSKVWLTAAIEDDRIRFTADSNTAITKGLVSLLARIYNGQTPDTILNTNLYFMQKIGMERFIGTQRSNGFAAMIKQMKLYALAFKTKQEVKS
;
A
#
# COMPACT_ATOMS: atom_id res chain seq x y z
N MET A 1 -17.90 -8.14 -7.70
CA MET A 1 -16.65 -8.75 -8.16
C MET A 1 -15.47 -7.88 -7.79
N SER A 2 -14.43 -8.48 -7.28
CA SER A 2 -13.22 -7.74 -6.96
C SER A 2 -12.44 -7.44 -8.24
N LYS A 3 -11.86 -6.26 -8.30
CA LYS A 3 -11.03 -5.85 -9.44
C LYS A 3 -9.65 -6.50 -9.34
N SER A 4 -9.04 -6.73 -10.48
CA SER A 4 -7.66 -7.23 -10.52
C SER A 4 -6.69 -6.13 -10.09
N ILE A 5 -5.49 -6.54 -9.70
CA ILE A 5 -4.43 -5.60 -9.35
C ILE A 5 -4.13 -4.66 -10.53
N SER A 6 -4.12 -5.19 -11.76
CA SER A 6 -3.87 -4.36 -12.93
C SER A 6 -4.98 -3.34 -13.18
N GLU A 7 -6.24 -3.75 -13.02
CA GLU A 7 -7.36 -2.82 -13.16
C GLU A 7 -7.30 -1.68 -12.15
N ILE A 8 -6.95 -2.00 -10.91
CA ILE A 8 -6.83 -0.99 -9.85
C ILE A 8 -5.67 -0.04 -10.16
N GLN A 9 -4.52 -0.56 -10.59
CA GLN A 9 -3.38 0.28 -10.97
C GLN A 9 -3.75 1.22 -12.11
N ASP A 10 -4.46 0.71 -13.11
CA ASP A 10 -4.87 1.53 -14.26
C ASP A 10 -5.84 2.64 -13.83
N GLU A 11 -6.72 2.37 -12.88
CA GLU A 11 -7.59 3.40 -12.31
C GLU A 11 -6.78 4.49 -11.61
N ILE A 12 -5.79 4.09 -10.82
CA ILE A 12 -4.92 5.03 -10.11
C ILE A 12 -4.16 5.91 -11.11
N ILE A 13 -3.62 5.30 -12.15
CA ILE A 13 -2.91 6.04 -13.20
C ILE A 13 -3.82 7.08 -13.84
N ARG A 14 -5.07 6.70 -14.15
CA ARG A 14 -6.04 7.63 -14.72
C ARG A 14 -6.35 8.79 -13.77
N GLU A 15 -6.53 8.49 -12.47
CA GLU A 15 -6.80 9.52 -11.48
C GLU A 15 -5.67 10.53 -11.41
N PHE A 16 -4.43 10.07 -11.37
CA PHE A 16 -3.27 10.95 -11.30
C PHE A 16 -3.07 11.75 -12.61
N SER A 17 -3.45 11.17 -13.75
CA SER A 17 -3.32 11.88 -15.02
C SER A 17 -4.19 13.14 -15.07
N LEU A 18 -5.29 13.15 -14.34
CA LEU A 18 -6.17 14.32 -14.26
C LEU A 18 -5.52 15.52 -13.58
N LEU A 19 -4.46 15.28 -12.81
CA LEU A 19 -3.73 16.36 -12.12
C LEU A 19 -2.67 17.00 -13.00
N ASP A 20 -2.48 16.46 -14.19
CA ASP A 20 -1.63 17.02 -15.25
C ASP A 20 -0.21 17.39 -14.81
N GLY A 21 0.35 16.58 -13.92
CA GLY A 21 1.72 16.78 -13.44
C GLY A 21 1.90 17.94 -12.48
N ASP A 22 0.83 18.54 -12.01
CA ASP A 22 0.91 19.64 -11.04
C ASP A 22 1.42 19.13 -9.70
N MET A 23 2.53 19.70 -9.23
CA MET A 23 3.20 19.24 -8.02
C MET A 23 2.33 19.38 -6.76
N GLU A 24 1.80 20.58 -6.55
CA GLU A 24 1.00 20.86 -5.35
C GLU A 24 -0.28 20.05 -5.32
N MET A 25 -0.99 19.99 -6.44
CA MET A 25 -2.24 19.25 -6.53
C MET A 25 -2.01 17.77 -6.35
N THR A 26 -0.92 17.23 -6.89
CA THR A 26 -0.61 15.80 -6.75
C THR A 26 -0.30 15.45 -5.29
N VAL A 27 0.54 16.24 -4.63
CA VAL A 27 0.85 16.00 -3.21
C VAL A 27 -0.41 16.12 -2.36
N PHE A 28 -1.21 17.14 -2.61
CA PHE A 28 -2.46 17.35 -1.87
C PHE A 28 -3.41 16.17 -2.06
N TYR A 29 -3.52 15.67 -3.29
CA TYR A 29 -4.37 14.52 -3.59
C TYR A 29 -3.91 13.26 -2.85
N ILE A 30 -2.59 13.01 -2.81
CA ILE A 30 -2.06 11.88 -2.05
C ILE A 30 -2.46 11.99 -0.57
N MET A 31 -2.33 13.19 0.01
CA MET A 31 -2.72 13.39 1.41
C MET A 31 -4.21 13.16 1.63
N GLU A 32 -5.05 13.58 0.70
CA GLU A 32 -6.50 13.33 0.78
C GLU A 32 -6.83 11.84 0.75
N LEU A 33 -6.13 11.07 -0.07
CA LEU A 33 -6.33 9.63 -0.13
C LEU A 33 -6.08 8.97 1.22
N GLY A 34 -5.06 9.45 1.95
CA GLY A 34 -4.76 8.92 3.28
C GLY A 34 -5.86 9.13 4.29
N GLN A 35 -6.60 10.24 4.17
CA GLN A 35 -7.71 10.52 5.09
C GLN A 35 -8.85 9.52 4.98
N LYS A 36 -8.91 8.79 3.87
CA LYS A 36 -9.95 7.78 3.65
C LYS A 36 -9.60 6.41 4.19
N LEU A 37 -8.38 6.21 4.70
CA LEU A 37 -8.01 4.95 5.33
C LEU A 37 -8.84 4.75 6.59
N PRO A 38 -9.36 3.52 6.82
CA PRO A 38 -10.00 3.20 8.08
C PRO A 38 -9.03 3.39 9.24
N GLU A 39 -9.54 3.82 10.38
CA GLU A 39 -8.70 3.98 11.56
C GLU A 39 -8.13 2.66 12.03
N MET A 40 -6.83 2.67 12.38
CA MET A 40 -6.20 1.53 13.01
C MET A 40 -6.39 1.62 14.52
N PRO A 41 -6.78 0.53 15.20
CA PRO A 41 -6.86 0.55 16.66
C PRO A 41 -5.52 0.94 17.28
N GLU A 42 -5.56 1.78 18.31
CA GLU A 42 -4.32 2.22 18.99
C GLU A 42 -3.50 1.04 19.51
N ALA A 43 -4.17 -0.04 19.94
CA ALA A 43 -3.50 -1.24 20.42
C ALA A 43 -2.61 -1.90 19.36
N ASP A 44 -2.89 -1.65 18.08
CA ASP A 44 -2.11 -2.21 16.97
C ASP A 44 -0.95 -1.32 16.54
N LYS A 45 -0.86 -0.10 17.05
CA LYS A 45 0.22 0.83 16.74
C LYS A 45 1.44 0.56 17.63
N THR A 46 2.02 -0.61 17.46
CA THR A 46 3.13 -1.10 18.26
C THR A 46 4.42 -1.15 17.44
N GLU A 47 5.55 -1.26 18.13
CA GLU A 47 6.85 -1.43 17.47
C GLU A 47 6.89 -2.63 16.53
N GLU A 48 6.22 -3.72 16.91
CA GLU A 48 6.18 -4.94 16.10
C GLU A 48 5.53 -4.73 14.74
N ASN A 49 4.59 -3.78 14.67
CA ASN A 49 3.83 -3.52 13.45
C ASN A 49 4.41 -2.38 12.61
N ILE A 50 5.54 -1.83 13.01
CA ILE A 50 6.20 -0.76 12.25
C ILE A 50 6.88 -1.37 11.03
N VAL A 51 6.67 -0.73 9.88
CA VAL A 51 7.39 -1.05 8.64
C VAL A 51 8.76 -0.40 8.71
N LYS A 52 9.81 -1.20 8.72
CA LYS A 52 11.18 -0.70 8.78
C LYS A 52 11.60 -0.16 7.40
N GLY A 53 12.44 0.87 7.40
CA GLY A 53 12.91 1.48 6.17
C GLY A 53 12.18 2.74 5.76
N CYS A 54 11.22 3.20 6.57
CA CYS A 54 10.51 4.45 6.36
C CYS A 54 10.97 5.49 7.37
N GLN A 55 11.11 6.75 6.95
CA GLN A 55 11.40 7.84 7.88
C GLN A 55 10.23 8.14 8.80
N SER A 56 9.02 8.18 8.22
CA SER A 56 7.79 8.31 9.00
C SER A 56 7.47 6.97 9.63
N LYS A 57 6.74 7.00 10.74
CA LYS A 57 6.22 5.76 11.32
C LYS A 57 5.06 5.28 10.45
N VAL A 58 5.16 4.04 10.01
CA VAL A 58 4.10 3.35 9.27
C VAL A 58 3.81 2.06 10.02
N TRP A 59 2.57 1.89 10.43
CA TRP A 59 2.11 0.65 11.06
C TRP A 59 1.32 -0.14 10.04
N LEU A 60 1.52 -1.45 10.03
CA LEU A 60 0.87 -2.34 9.08
C LEU A 60 0.53 -3.65 9.76
N THR A 61 -0.73 -4.06 9.66
CA THR A 61 -1.16 -5.38 10.08
C THR A 61 -1.85 -6.07 8.92
N ALA A 62 -1.94 -7.40 8.99
CA ALA A 62 -2.59 -8.19 7.95
C ALA A 62 -3.38 -9.31 8.58
N ALA A 63 -4.53 -9.62 7.97
CA ALA A 63 -5.37 -10.74 8.34
C ALA A 63 -5.82 -11.45 7.08
N ILE A 64 -6.13 -12.73 7.19
CA ILE A 64 -6.63 -13.49 6.04
C ILE A 64 -8.08 -13.88 6.30
N GLU A 65 -8.94 -13.65 5.31
CA GLU A 65 -10.36 -14.00 5.33
C GLU A 65 -10.70 -14.62 3.98
N ASP A 66 -11.22 -15.83 3.98
CA ASP A 66 -11.63 -16.54 2.75
C ASP A 66 -10.52 -16.55 1.70
N ASP A 67 -9.30 -16.87 2.11
CA ASP A 67 -8.10 -16.92 1.26
C ASP A 67 -7.68 -15.56 0.68
N ARG A 68 -8.24 -14.46 1.17
CA ARG A 68 -7.90 -13.11 0.73
C ARG A 68 -7.32 -12.34 1.88
N ILE A 69 -6.32 -11.51 1.58
CA ILE A 69 -5.62 -10.74 2.61
C ILE A 69 -6.26 -9.38 2.77
N ARG A 70 -6.41 -8.97 4.04
CA ARG A 70 -6.82 -7.62 4.40
C ARG A 70 -5.70 -6.96 5.17
N PHE A 71 -5.25 -5.81 4.68
CA PHE A 71 -4.25 -5.00 5.34
C PHE A 71 -4.91 -3.83 6.05
N THR A 72 -4.45 -3.55 7.26
CA THR A 72 -4.81 -2.33 7.98
C THR A 72 -3.52 -1.55 8.18
N ALA A 73 -3.56 -0.26 7.92
CA ALA A 73 -2.36 0.56 7.95
C ALA A 73 -2.65 1.96 8.47
N ASP A 74 -1.62 2.60 9.01
CA ASP A 74 -1.67 3.99 9.42
C ASP A 74 -0.27 4.57 9.37
N SER A 75 -0.17 5.89 9.44
CA SER A 75 1.10 6.59 9.51
C SER A 75 0.94 7.87 10.31
N ASN A 76 2.06 8.36 10.85
CA ASN A 76 2.08 9.61 11.59
C ASN A 76 2.27 10.85 10.69
N THR A 77 2.40 10.69 9.37
CA THR A 77 2.46 11.82 8.44
C THR A 77 1.42 11.64 7.34
N ALA A 78 0.83 12.77 6.91
CA ALA A 78 -0.27 12.75 5.96
C ALA A 78 0.11 12.18 4.60
N ILE A 79 1.27 12.55 4.07
CA ILE A 79 1.70 12.08 2.75
C ILE A 79 2.00 10.58 2.76
N THR A 80 2.66 10.08 3.80
CA THR A 80 2.97 8.66 3.92
C THR A 80 1.70 7.84 4.12
N LYS A 81 0.73 8.38 4.87
CA LYS A 81 -0.58 7.74 5.03
C LYS A 81 -1.27 7.61 3.68
N GLY A 82 -1.16 8.64 2.82
CA GLY A 82 -1.69 8.58 1.46
C GLY A 82 -1.02 7.50 0.62
N LEU A 83 0.30 7.38 0.73
CA LEU A 83 1.05 6.36 0.00
C LEU A 83 0.65 4.95 0.40
N VAL A 84 0.55 4.68 1.70
CA VAL A 84 0.15 3.36 2.15
C VAL A 84 -1.32 3.07 1.79
N SER A 85 -2.16 4.11 1.69
CA SER A 85 -3.55 3.92 1.26
C SER A 85 -3.65 3.43 -0.18
N LEU A 86 -2.76 3.87 -1.05
CA LEU A 86 -2.72 3.38 -2.43
C LEU A 86 -2.38 1.89 -2.47
N LEU A 87 -1.42 1.46 -1.66
CA LEU A 87 -1.04 0.05 -1.59
C LEU A 87 -2.16 -0.80 -0.98
N ALA A 88 -2.82 -0.31 0.05
CA ALA A 88 -3.97 -1.01 0.64
C ALA A 88 -5.08 -1.18 -0.39
N ARG A 89 -5.36 -0.14 -1.18
CA ARG A 89 -6.35 -0.20 -2.25
C ARG A 89 -6.03 -1.27 -3.29
N ILE A 90 -4.75 -1.41 -3.64
CA ILE A 90 -4.30 -2.38 -4.64
C ILE A 90 -4.36 -3.80 -4.11
N TYR A 91 -3.87 -4.01 -2.89
CA TYR A 91 -3.66 -5.36 -2.35
C TYR A 91 -4.82 -5.91 -1.53
N ASN A 92 -5.68 -5.06 -0.96
CA ASN A 92 -6.78 -5.56 -0.14
C ASN A 92 -7.73 -6.41 -0.98
N GLY A 93 -8.08 -7.57 -0.43
CA GLY A 93 -8.99 -8.50 -1.08
C GLY A 93 -8.33 -9.39 -2.12
N GLN A 94 -7.00 -9.37 -2.23
CA GLN A 94 -6.26 -10.22 -3.14
C GLN A 94 -5.75 -11.48 -2.43
N THR A 95 -5.54 -12.55 -3.19
CA THR A 95 -4.96 -13.77 -2.63
C THR A 95 -3.46 -13.60 -2.41
N PRO A 96 -2.85 -14.40 -1.52
CA PRO A 96 -1.39 -14.37 -1.34
C PRO A 96 -0.62 -14.57 -2.66
N ASP A 97 -1.03 -15.54 -3.48
CA ASP A 97 -0.37 -15.79 -4.76
C ASP A 97 -0.43 -14.59 -5.69
N THR A 98 -1.59 -13.95 -5.77
CA THR A 98 -1.76 -12.77 -6.62
C THR A 98 -0.82 -11.64 -6.19
N ILE A 99 -0.72 -11.40 -4.89
CA ILE A 99 0.16 -10.35 -4.37
C ILE A 99 1.62 -10.67 -4.69
N LEU A 100 2.03 -11.92 -4.48
CA LEU A 100 3.41 -12.34 -4.71
C LEU A 100 3.82 -12.32 -6.18
N ASN A 101 2.88 -12.62 -7.07
CA ASN A 101 3.18 -12.82 -8.49
C ASN A 101 2.89 -11.60 -9.37
N THR A 102 2.36 -10.52 -8.81
CA THR A 102 2.01 -9.34 -9.59
C THR A 102 2.97 -8.20 -9.30
N ASN A 103 3.57 -7.65 -10.34
CA ASN A 103 4.43 -6.49 -10.21
C ASN A 103 3.63 -5.20 -10.29
N LEU A 104 4.05 -4.21 -9.53
CA LEU A 104 3.43 -2.89 -9.57
C LEU A 104 4.19 -2.00 -10.56
N TYR A 105 3.43 -1.31 -11.40
CA TYR A 105 3.98 -0.42 -12.42
C TYR A 105 3.43 1.01 -12.31
N PHE A 106 2.43 1.24 -11.48
CA PHE A 106 1.75 2.54 -11.43
C PHE A 106 2.68 3.66 -10.97
N MET A 107 3.62 3.35 -10.08
CA MET A 107 4.54 4.36 -9.55
C MET A 107 5.38 4.99 -10.64
N GLN A 108 5.91 4.15 -11.55
CA GLN A 108 6.72 4.60 -12.68
C GLN A 108 5.86 5.36 -13.69
N LYS A 109 4.66 4.86 -13.95
CA LYS A 109 3.75 5.48 -14.90
C LYS A 109 3.33 6.89 -14.47
N ILE A 110 3.16 7.09 -13.17
CA ILE A 110 2.79 8.38 -12.60
C ILE A 110 4.02 9.30 -12.48
N GLY A 111 5.22 8.73 -12.36
CA GLY A 111 6.42 9.47 -12.02
C GLY A 111 6.42 9.84 -10.53
N MET A 112 6.02 8.91 -9.69
CA MET A 112 5.78 9.14 -8.25
C MET A 112 6.98 9.76 -7.55
N GLU A 113 8.19 9.31 -7.87
CA GLU A 113 9.41 9.80 -7.21
C GLU A 113 9.58 11.31 -7.35
N ARG A 114 9.16 11.88 -8.48
CA ARG A 114 9.21 13.31 -8.72
C ARG A 114 8.38 14.07 -7.67
N PHE A 115 7.26 13.49 -7.23
CA PHE A 115 6.35 14.16 -6.30
C PHE A 115 6.70 13.91 -4.83
N ILE A 116 7.25 12.75 -4.51
CA ILE A 116 7.48 12.37 -3.11
C ILE A 116 8.95 12.31 -2.70
N GLY A 117 9.87 12.31 -3.67
CA GLY A 117 11.30 12.28 -3.42
C GLY A 117 11.86 10.90 -3.20
N THR A 118 13.18 10.78 -3.20
CA THR A 118 13.89 9.51 -3.12
C THR A 118 13.66 8.78 -1.81
N GLN A 119 13.71 9.49 -0.68
CA GLN A 119 13.54 8.85 0.64
C GLN A 119 12.15 8.24 0.81
N ARG A 120 11.11 8.96 0.39
CA ARG A 120 9.75 8.42 0.47
C ARG A 120 9.54 7.30 -0.53
N SER A 121 10.20 7.36 -1.70
CA SER A 121 10.16 6.25 -2.67
C SER A 121 10.79 4.99 -2.10
N ASN A 122 11.89 5.12 -1.36
CA ASN A 122 12.51 3.99 -0.69
C ASN A 122 11.60 3.41 0.40
N GLY A 123 10.93 4.29 1.17
CA GLY A 123 9.95 3.87 2.16
C GLY A 123 8.76 3.15 1.52
N PHE A 124 8.31 3.64 0.37
CA PHE A 124 7.23 3.02 -0.38
C PHE A 124 7.62 1.59 -0.80
N ALA A 125 8.84 1.42 -1.30
CA ALA A 125 9.35 0.08 -1.64
C ALA A 125 9.40 -0.84 -0.41
N ALA A 126 9.76 -0.29 0.75
CA ALA A 126 9.76 -1.06 2.01
C ALA A 126 8.35 -1.52 2.39
N MET A 127 7.35 -0.67 2.20
CA MET A 127 5.95 -1.03 2.45
C MET A 127 5.51 -2.19 1.55
N ILE A 128 5.83 -2.11 0.25
CA ILE A 128 5.50 -3.16 -0.70
C ILE A 128 6.15 -4.48 -0.29
N LYS A 129 7.42 -4.42 0.08
CA LYS A 129 8.15 -5.61 0.53
C LYS A 129 7.48 -6.23 1.77
N GLN A 130 7.09 -5.41 2.73
CA GLN A 130 6.45 -5.91 3.96
C GLN A 130 5.11 -6.57 3.63
N MET A 131 4.32 -5.98 2.75
CA MET A 131 3.04 -6.57 2.33
C MET A 131 3.25 -7.91 1.64
N LYS A 132 4.28 -8.03 0.81
CA LYS A 132 4.63 -9.30 0.16
C LYS A 132 5.13 -10.34 1.16
N LEU A 133 5.84 -9.91 2.21
CA LEU A 133 6.27 -10.83 3.27
C LEU A 133 5.08 -11.39 4.04
N TYR A 134 4.06 -10.56 4.31
CA TYR A 134 2.81 -11.07 4.90
C TYR A 134 2.15 -12.08 3.99
N ALA A 135 2.09 -11.77 2.68
CA ALA A 135 1.49 -12.69 1.70
C ALA A 135 2.24 -14.03 1.67
N LEU A 136 3.56 -13.99 1.72
CA LEU A 136 4.37 -15.21 1.77
C LEU A 136 4.09 -16.01 3.03
N ALA A 137 3.97 -15.35 4.18
CA ALA A 137 3.68 -16.02 5.44
C ALA A 137 2.32 -16.72 5.40
N PHE A 138 1.29 -16.06 4.87
CA PHE A 138 -0.04 -16.67 4.74
C PHE A 138 -0.04 -17.82 3.75
N LYS A 139 0.65 -17.67 2.63
CA LYS A 139 0.78 -18.75 1.65
C LYS A 139 1.43 -19.98 2.26
N THR A 140 2.51 -19.80 3.01
CA THR A 140 3.23 -20.89 3.67
C THR A 140 2.31 -21.62 4.66
N LYS A 141 1.54 -20.87 5.44
CA LYS A 141 0.58 -21.46 6.38
C LYS A 141 -0.49 -22.29 5.67
N GLN A 142 -1.00 -21.80 4.55
CA GLN A 142 -2.01 -22.50 3.76
C GLN A 142 -1.46 -23.82 3.21
N GLU A 143 -0.23 -23.82 2.72
CA GLU A 143 0.42 -25.01 2.19
C GLU A 143 0.65 -26.07 3.27
N VAL A 144 1.01 -25.64 4.48
CA VAL A 144 1.24 -26.57 5.60
C VAL A 144 -0.07 -27.22 6.06
N LYS A 145 -1.20 -26.52 5.94
CA LYS A 145 -2.51 -27.02 6.36
C LYS A 145 -3.18 -27.94 5.34
N SER A 146 -2.72 -27.90 4.09
CA SER A 146 -3.33 -28.74 3.02
C SER A 146 -2.64 -30.14 2.86
#